data_b8d1aebb79cb540ad8a5d268d01fc05d
#
_entry.id   b8d1aebb79cb540ad8a5d268d01fc05d
#
_cell.length_a   1.000
_cell.length_b   1.000
_cell.length_c   1.000
_cell.angle_alpha   90.00
_cell.angle_beta   90.00
_cell.angle_gamma   90.00
#
_symmetry.space_group_name_H-M   'P 1'
#
loop_
_entity.id
_entity.type
_entity.pdbx_description
1 polymer ?
#
loop_
_entity_poly.entity_id
_entity_poly.type
_entity_poly.pdbx_seq_one_letter_code
_entity_poly.pdbx_strand_id
1 'polypeptide(L)'
;MRVHPVPAIHQASGYRCYILTLATLTFTFVMGLPTMSLPVLFDEIAQELTLTLVQVGWIWGIGAVLGIVVGLVGGPVSDHLGPRRTLTGACLLMGLMGAARGLAWDFASLATAMFFMGFAQSTIPLNIHKTCGIWFPGPRLGTANGVVSVGMALGFMLGSLLAATVLSPLLGGWRHVFFAYGAVALLFSLLWWFSQEKVVDDAGAHTSSQSLSLQAALRHVARLPNVWRLSLATLGVTACINGLLGYLPLYLRDLGWPAASADGALAAFHAVSMVAAIPIALFSDRLGTRTGILKVAALLVTIGVGLLTVVHGSLIWPAVLMAGVVRDGYMAITMTAVMEIKGVGARYAGTAAGFLIAIMGIGAVLSPPVGNSLAAFGLSVPFVFWAGLALVGFGGYWLVRE
;
A
#
# COMPACT_ATOMS: atom_id res chain seq x y z
N MET A 1 -13.80 -46.86 -24.81
CA MET A 1 -14.22 -45.74 -23.93
C MET A 1 -14.00 -44.45 -24.70
N ARG A 2 -15.06 -43.82 -25.19
CA ARG A 2 -14.97 -42.51 -25.85
C ARG A 2 -14.88 -41.44 -24.77
N VAL A 3 -13.72 -40.80 -24.65
CA VAL A 3 -13.56 -39.60 -23.83
C VAL A 3 -14.36 -38.49 -24.51
N HIS A 4 -15.48 -38.10 -23.91
CA HIS A 4 -16.22 -36.92 -24.33
C HIS A 4 -15.33 -35.69 -24.07
N PRO A 5 -15.07 -34.86 -25.09
CA PRO A 5 -14.39 -33.59 -24.85
C PRO A 5 -15.29 -32.75 -23.96
N VAL A 6 -14.79 -32.37 -22.78
CA VAL A 6 -15.40 -31.34 -21.93
C VAL A 6 -15.50 -30.08 -22.79
N PRO A 7 -16.69 -29.47 -22.97
CA PRO A 7 -16.83 -28.29 -23.81
C PRO A 7 -15.93 -27.20 -23.22
N ALA A 8 -15.01 -26.69 -24.04
CA ALA A 8 -14.25 -25.47 -23.73
C ALA A 8 -15.28 -24.36 -23.48
N ILE A 9 -15.49 -23.99 -22.22
CA ILE A 9 -16.38 -22.92 -21.84
C ILE A 9 -15.78 -21.66 -22.45
N HIS A 10 -16.37 -21.18 -23.56
CA HIS A 10 -16.22 -19.82 -24.02
C HIS A 10 -16.68 -18.93 -22.87
N GLN A 11 -15.73 -18.60 -21.96
CA GLN A 11 -16.02 -17.73 -20.83
C GLN A 11 -16.48 -16.41 -21.43
N ALA A 12 -17.78 -16.17 -21.31
CA ALA A 12 -18.43 -14.98 -21.81
C ALA A 12 -17.61 -13.74 -21.39
N SER A 13 -17.40 -12.81 -22.30
CA SER A 13 -16.74 -11.51 -22.10
C SER A 13 -17.20 -10.83 -20.80
N GLY A 14 -18.45 -11.05 -20.40
CA GLY A 14 -19.06 -10.55 -19.18
C GLY A 14 -18.41 -11.04 -17.87
N TYR A 15 -17.94 -12.30 -17.80
CA TYR A 15 -17.35 -12.80 -16.56
C TYR A 15 -15.96 -12.19 -16.28
N ARG A 16 -15.19 -11.87 -17.31
CA ARG A 16 -13.93 -11.13 -17.16
C ARG A 16 -14.17 -9.74 -16.58
N CYS A 17 -15.22 -9.04 -17.06
CA CYS A 17 -15.61 -7.75 -16.51
C CYS A 17 -16.05 -7.88 -15.04
N TYR A 18 -16.80 -8.92 -14.67
CA TYR A 18 -17.16 -9.20 -13.28
C TYR A 18 -15.93 -9.35 -12.38
N ILE A 19 -14.93 -10.15 -12.78
CA ILE A 19 -13.70 -10.34 -12.00
C ILE A 19 -12.91 -9.04 -11.87
N LEU A 20 -12.80 -8.23 -12.93
CA LEU A 20 -12.13 -6.94 -12.88
C LEU A 20 -12.85 -5.98 -11.93
N THR A 21 -14.17 -5.91 -12.01
CA THR A 21 -15.00 -5.10 -11.12
C THR A 21 -14.85 -5.57 -9.67
N LEU A 22 -14.94 -6.88 -9.41
CA LEU A 22 -14.77 -7.44 -8.06
C LEU A 22 -13.37 -7.11 -7.50
N ALA A 23 -12.32 -7.26 -8.31
CA ALA A 23 -10.95 -6.92 -7.92
C ALA A 23 -10.80 -5.42 -7.60
N THR A 24 -11.36 -4.54 -8.45
CA THR A 24 -11.33 -3.09 -8.28
C THR A 24 -12.08 -2.68 -7.01
N LEU A 25 -13.29 -3.18 -6.80
CA LEU A 25 -14.09 -2.90 -5.62
C LEU A 25 -13.44 -3.47 -4.34
N THR A 26 -12.76 -4.62 -4.42
CA THR A 26 -11.95 -5.15 -3.31
C THR A 26 -10.84 -4.16 -2.93
N PHE A 27 -10.12 -3.63 -3.90
CA PHE A 27 -9.11 -2.61 -3.64
C PHE A 27 -9.71 -1.33 -3.05
N THR A 28 -10.87 -0.89 -3.53
CA THR A 28 -11.52 0.32 -3.04
C THR A 28 -12.06 0.13 -1.62
N PHE A 29 -12.93 -0.87 -1.40
CA PHE A 29 -13.74 -0.98 -0.19
C PHE A 29 -13.16 -1.89 0.89
N VAL A 30 -12.38 -2.90 0.52
CA VAL A 30 -11.77 -3.80 1.51
C VAL A 30 -10.39 -3.33 1.93
N MET A 31 -9.64 -2.70 1.03
CA MET A 31 -8.28 -2.29 1.31
C MET A 31 -8.13 -0.77 1.44
N GLY A 32 -8.41 -0.02 0.39
CA GLY A 32 -8.10 1.41 0.31
C GLY A 32 -8.83 2.23 1.37
N LEU A 33 -10.14 2.16 1.35
CA LEU A 33 -11.02 2.93 2.23
C LEU A 33 -10.76 2.64 3.71
N PRO A 34 -10.71 1.38 4.21
CA PRO A 34 -10.44 1.11 5.62
C PRO A 34 -9.02 1.47 6.07
N THR A 35 -8.04 1.46 5.14
CA THR A 35 -6.65 1.80 5.47
C THR A 35 -6.51 3.29 5.75
N MET A 36 -7.02 4.15 4.86
CA MET A 36 -6.87 5.61 5.00
C MET A 36 -7.95 6.26 5.86
N SER A 37 -8.93 5.49 6.32
CA SER A 37 -9.85 5.92 7.37
C SER A 37 -9.17 5.99 8.74
N LEU A 38 -8.14 5.16 8.99
CA LEU A 38 -7.49 5.08 10.28
C LEU A 38 -6.80 6.40 10.69
N PRO A 39 -5.96 7.06 9.84
CA PRO A 39 -5.34 8.33 10.21
C PRO A 39 -6.32 9.44 10.57
N VAL A 40 -7.45 9.53 9.89
CA VAL A 40 -8.45 10.57 10.14
C VAL A 40 -9.31 10.29 11.37
N LEU A 41 -9.42 9.02 11.78
CA LEU A 41 -10.11 8.58 12.99
C LEU A 41 -9.19 8.57 14.23
N PHE A 42 -7.87 8.78 14.09
CA PHE A 42 -6.95 8.72 15.22
C PHE A 42 -7.26 9.71 16.32
N ASP A 43 -7.84 10.86 16.01
CA ASP A 43 -8.25 11.83 17.03
C ASP A 43 -9.33 11.24 17.95
N GLU A 44 -10.41 10.71 17.39
CA GLU A 44 -11.48 10.04 18.14
C GLU A 44 -10.96 8.82 18.93
N ILE A 45 -10.14 7.99 18.28
CA ILE A 45 -9.58 6.76 18.87
C ILE A 45 -8.63 7.12 20.02
N ALA A 46 -7.74 8.09 19.83
CA ALA A 46 -6.76 8.47 20.82
C ALA A 46 -7.40 9.11 22.04
N GLN A 47 -8.46 9.91 21.88
CA GLN A 47 -9.22 10.49 22.98
C GLN A 47 -9.95 9.40 23.77
N GLU A 48 -10.64 8.47 23.11
CA GLU A 48 -11.42 7.43 23.79
C GLU A 48 -10.54 6.38 24.49
N LEU A 49 -9.45 5.95 23.84
CA LEU A 49 -8.53 4.93 24.38
C LEU A 49 -7.35 5.53 25.15
N THR A 50 -7.33 6.84 25.34
CA THR A 50 -6.25 7.59 26.04
C THR A 50 -4.85 7.27 25.52
N LEU A 51 -4.71 7.24 24.16
CA LEU A 51 -3.45 6.89 23.51
C LEU A 51 -2.50 8.06 23.41
N THR A 52 -1.23 7.80 23.61
CA THR A 52 -0.16 8.75 23.31
C THR A 52 0.12 8.80 21.80
N LEU A 53 0.69 9.90 21.31
CA LEU A 53 1.08 10.03 19.89
C LEU A 53 2.04 8.91 19.44
N VAL A 54 2.93 8.45 20.33
CA VAL A 54 3.83 7.34 20.06
C VAL A 54 3.05 6.02 19.83
N GLN A 55 2.05 5.77 20.67
CA GLN A 55 1.17 4.59 20.51
C GLN A 55 0.36 4.66 19.22
N VAL A 56 -0.15 5.84 18.83
CA VAL A 56 -0.79 6.07 17.53
C VAL A 56 0.17 5.74 16.39
N GLY A 57 1.43 6.17 16.48
CA GLY A 57 2.47 5.83 15.51
C GLY A 57 2.71 4.32 15.40
N TRP A 58 2.76 3.61 16.53
CA TRP A 58 2.88 2.15 16.55
C TRP A 58 1.67 1.46 15.92
N ILE A 59 0.44 1.89 16.24
CA ILE A 59 -0.78 1.35 15.64
C ILE A 59 -0.75 1.50 14.12
N TRP A 60 -0.29 2.65 13.63
CA TRP A 60 -0.16 2.90 12.19
C TRP A 60 0.89 2.01 11.51
N GLY A 61 2.05 1.83 12.14
CA GLY A 61 3.18 1.11 11.55
C GLY A 61 3.14 -0.41 11.72
N ILE A 62 2.50 -0.94 12.79
CA ILE A 62 2.67 -2.35 13.21
C ILE A 62 2.17 -3.36 12.16
N GLY A 63 1.18 -3.00 11.37
CA GLY A 63 0.67 -3.85 10.28
C GLY A 63 1.76 -4.19 9.23
N ALA A 64 2.72 -3.31 9.02
CA ALA A 64 3.80 -3.54 8.07
C ALA A 64 4.75 -4.66 8.51
N VAL A 65 4.78 -5.05 9.78
CA VAL A 65 5.61 -6.17 10.28
C VAL A 65 5.26 -7.48 9.57
N LEU A 66 3.97 -7.84 9.53
CA LEU A 66 3.54 -9.02 8.78
C LEU A 66 3.67 -8.83 7.26
N GLY A 67 3.59 -7.59 6.77
CA GLY A 67 3.88 -7.26 5.38
C GLY A 67 5.31 -7.63 4.95
N ILE A 68 6.29 -7.42 5.81
CA ILE A 68 7.69 -7.84 5.58
C ILE A 68 7.76 -9.36 5.37
N VAL A 69 7.10 -10.13 6.24
CA VAL A 69 7.08 -11.59 6.14
C VAL A 69 6.36 -12.04 4.86
N VAL A 70 5.18 -11.49 4.58
CA VAL A 70 4.39 -11.83 3.39
C VAL A 70 5.14 -11.45 2.10
N GLY A 71 5.86 -10.33 2.09
CA GLY A 71 6.69 -9.92 0.94
C GLY A 71 7.75 -10.97 0.58
N LEU A 72 8.30 -11.68 1.57
CA LEU A 72 9.34 -12.69 1.37
C LEU A 72 8.78 -14.09 1.04
N VAL A 73 7.64 -14.49 1.65
CA VAL A 73 7.14 -15.87 1.55
C VAL A 73 5.73 -15.99 0.95
N GLY A 74 5.02 -14.89 0.75
CA GLY A 74 3.62 -14.89 0.32
C GLY A 74 3.43 -15.39 -1.12
N GLY A 75 4.40 -15.20 -1.99
CA GLY A 75 4.36 -15.69 -3.37
C GLY A 75 4.13 -17.20 -3.46
N PRO A 76 5.04 -18.04 -2.91
CA PRO A 76 4.89 -19.49 -2.93
C PRO A 76 3.58 -19.99 -2.30
N VAL A 77 3.14 -19.40 -1.21
CA VAL A 77 1.87 -19.78 -0.56
C VAL A 77 0.68 -19.49 -1.49
N SER A 78 0.67 -18.32 -2.13
CA SER A 78 -0.35 -17.94 -3.11
C SER A 78 -0.33 -18.83 -4.36
N ASP A 79 0.84 -19.35 -4.75
CA ASP A 79 0.97 -20.25 -5.90
C ASP A 79 0.32 -21.61 -5.63
N HIS A 80 0.45 -22.13 -4.41
CA HIS A 80 -0.16 -23.39 -4.01
C HIS A 80 -1.68 -23.31 -3.80
N LEU A 81 -2.18 -22.26 -3.16
CA LEU A 81 -3.58 -22.11 -2.82
C LEU A 81 -4.44 -21.58 -3.98
N GLY A 82 -3.81 -20.90 -4.93
CA GLY A 82 -4.49 -20.15 -5.99
C GLY A 82 -5.00 -18.78 -5.50
N PRO A 83 -5.13 -17.80 -6.41
CA PRO A 83 -5.48 -16.43 -6.04
C PRO A 83 -6.89 -16.30 -5.45
N ARG A 84 -7.86 -17.08 -5.92
CA ARG A 84 -9.24 -17.07 -5.43
C ARG A 84 -9.32 -17.42 -3.95
N ARG A 85 -8.77 -18.59 -3.54
CA ARG A 85 -8.80 -19.04 -2.14
C ARG A 85 -8.02 -18.11 -1.24
N THR A 86 -6.90 -17.62 -1.73
CA THR A 86 -6.06 -16.66 -1.00
C THR A 86 -6.79 -15.34 -0.78
N LEU A 87 -7.48 -14.79 -1.81
CA LEU A 87 -8.30 -13.58 -1.67
C LEU A 87 -9.48 -13.78 -0.74
N THR A 88 -10.16 -14.94 -0.81
CA THR A 88 -11.22 -15.29 0.13
C THR A 88 -10.73 -15.24 1.58
N GLY A 89 -9.62 -15.94 1.88
CA GLY A 89 -9.05 -15.97 3.21
C GLY A 89 -8.53 -14.60 3.69
N ALA A 90 -7.91 -13.85 2.79
CA ALA A 90 -7.41 -12.51 3.09
C ALA A 90 -8.56 -11.51 3.37
N CYS A 91 -9.64 -11.53 2.58
CA CYS A 91 -10.83 -10.72 2.84
C CYS A 91 -11.55 -11.15 4.13
N LEU A 92 -11.60 -12.45 4.43
CA LEU A 92 -12.13 -12.95 5.71
C LEU A 92 -11.32 -12.40 6.89
N LEU A 93 -10.00 -12.53 6.84
CA LEU A 93 -9.12 -11.99 7.88
C LEU A 93 -9.25 -10.47 8.01
N MET A 94 -9.32 -9.76 6.88
CA MET A 94 -9.54 -8.31 6.86
C MET A 94 -10.87 -7.93 7.52
N GLY A 95 -11.92 -8.72 7.28
CA GLY A 95 -13.23 -8.51 7.88
C GLY A 95 -13.23 -8.77 9.39
N LEU A 96 -12.66 -9.88 9.84
CA LEU A 96 -12.58 -10.24 11.25
C LEU A 96 -11.71 -9.25 12.03
N MET A 97 -10.51 -8.94 11.54
CA MET A 97 -9.61 -7.99 12.20
C MET A 97 -10.11 -6.55 12.06
N GLY A 98 -10.80 -6.23 10.96
CA GLY A 98 -11.51 -4.97 10.77
C GLY A 98 -12.56 -4.75 11.85
N ALA A 99 -13.41 -5.74 12.12
CA ALA A 99 -14.39 -5.70 13.20
C ALA A 99 -13.72 -5.71 14.58
N ALA A 100 -12.67 -6.51 14.78
CA ALA A 100 -11.93 -6.56 16.04
C ALA A 100 -11.34 -5.20 16.44
N ARG A 101 -10.98 -4.33 15.48
CA ARG A 101 -10.59 -2.95 15.78
C ARG A 101 -11.72 -2.18 16.47
N GLY A 102 -12.97 -2.38 16.03
CA GLY A 102 -14.14 -1.77 16.68
C GLY A 102 -14.41 -2.26 18.10
N LEU A 103 -13.87 -3.42 18.48
CA LEU A 103 -13.95 -3.99 19.83
C LEU A 103 -12.76 -3.61 20.71
N ALA A 104 -11.77 -2.87 20.20
CA ALA A 104 -10.58 -2.52 20.96
C ALA A 104 -10.91 -1.66 22.19
N TRP A 105 -10.30 -1.97 23.33
CA TRP A 105 -10.49 -1.26 24.60
C TRP A 105 -9.21 -0.60 25.11
N ASP A 106 -8.06 -0.91 24.50
CA ASP A 106 -6.77 -0.35 24.83
C ASP A 106 -5.80 -0.40 23.63
N PHE A 107 -4.58 0.13 23.84
CA PHE A 107 -3.51 0.07 22.85
C PHE A 107 -3.20 -1.34 22.36
N ALA A 108 -3.09 -2.31 23.28
CA ALA A 108 -2.64 -3.66 22.97
C ALA A 108 -3.65 -4.42 22.08
N SER A 109 -4.95 -4.28 22.39
CA SER A 109 -6.03 -4.90 21.62
C SER A 109 -6.12 -4.32 20.20
N LEU A 110 -6.00 -2.99 20.07
CA LEU A 110 -6.01 -2.33 18.75
C LEU A 110 -4.76 -2.67 17.95
N ALA A 111 -3.58 -2.62 18.57
CA ALA A 111 -2.31 -2.98 17.93
C ALA A 111 -2.29 -4.44 17.46
N THR A 112 -2.87 -5.36 18.26
CA THR A 112 -2.98 -6.78 17.88
C THR A 112 -3.87 -6.97 16.65
N ALA A 113 -5.03 -6.31 16.61
CA ALA A 113 -5.90 -6.35 15.45
C ALA A 113 -5.20 -5.79 14.19
N MET A 114 -4.48 -4.67 14.32
CA MET A 114 -3.71 -4.06 13.24
C MET A 114 -2.55 -4.95 12.77
N PHE A 115 -1.86 -5.63 13.69
CA PHE A 115 -0.78 -6.56 13.35
C PHE A 115 -1.29 -7.69 12.44
N PHE A 116 -2.36 -8.39 12.84
CA PHE A 116 -2.92 -9.47 12.01
C PHE A 116 -3.56 -8.96 10.72
N MET A 117 -4.16 -7.77 10.74
CA MET A 117 -4.68 -7.13 9.52
C MET A 117 -3.58 -6.87 8.48
N GLY A 118 -2.35 -6.61 8.91
CA GLY A 118 -1.19 -6.41 8.05
C GLY A 118 -0.90 -7.61 7.13
N PHE A 119 -1.20 -8.83 7.56
CA PHE A 119 -1.11 -10.01 6.70
C PHE A 119 -2.07 -9.93 5.52
N ALA A 120 -3.33 -9.58 5.76
CA ALA A 120 -4.33 -9.42 4.71
C ALA A 120 -3.99 -8.25 3.77
N GLN A 121 -3.56 -7.12 4.34
CA GLN A 121 -3.16 -5.93 3.58
C GLN A 121 -2.01 -6.20 2.59
N SER A 122 -1.09 -7.09 2.94
CA SER A 122 0.03 -7.46 2.07
C SER A 122 -0.34 -8.55 1.07
N THR A 123 -1.28 -9.43 1.44
CA THR A 123 -1.69 -10.58 0.62
C THR A 123 -2.65 -10.18 -0.50
N ILE A 124 -3.58 -9.25 -0.24
CA ILE A 124 -4.62 -8.83 -1.19
C ILE A 124 -4.01 -8.25 -2.48
N PRO A 125 -3.08 -7.27 -2.46
CA PRO A 125 -2.54 -6.67 -3.67
C PRO A 125 -1.83 -7.68 -4.58
N LEU A 126 -1.01 -8.54 -3.97
CA LEU A 126 -0.30 -9.58 -4.70
C LEU A 126 -1.26 -10.47 -5.50
N ASN A 127 -2.36 -10.88 -4.87
CA ASN A 127 -3.32 -11.80 -5.47
C ASN A 127 -4.28 -11.12 -6.45
N ILE A 128 -4.60 -9.85 -6.26
CA ILE A 128 -5.38 -9.08 -7.23
C ILE A 128 -4.59 -8.91 -8.53
N HIS A 129 -3.31 -8.50 -8.46
CA HIS A 129 -2.48 -8.39 -9.65
C HIS A 129 -2.25 -9.74 -10.35
N LYS A 130 -2.10 -10.82 -9.57
CA LYS A 130 -2.03 -12.18 -10.10
C LYS A 130 -3.34 -12.58 -10.82
N THR A 131 -4.49 -12.25 -10.23
CA THR A 131 -5.81 -12.46 -10.86
C THR A 131 -5.92 -11.69 -12.17
N CYS A 132 -5.49 -10.42 -12.22
CA CYS A 132 -5.43 -9.65 -13.45
C CYS A 132 -4.57 -10.36 -14.53
N GLY A 133 -3.40 -10.89 -14.16
CA GLY A 133 -2.54 -11.64 -15.06
C GLY A 133 -3.20 -12.88 -15.65
N ILE A 134 -3.97 -13.61 -14.85
CA ILE A 134 -4.68 -14.83 -15.27
C ILE A 134 -5.85 -14.51 -16.23
N TRP A 135 -6.62 -13.45 -15.91
CA TRP A 135 -7.84 -13.13 -16.64
C TRP A 135 -7.62 -12.21 -17.86
N PHE A 136 -6.59 -11.39 -17.84
CA PHE A 136 -6.26 -10.37 -18.85
C PHE A 136 -4.82 -10.50 -19.36
N PRO A 137 -4.42 -11.66 -19.95
CA PRO A 137 -3.06 -11.84 -20.43
C PRO A 137 -2.74 -10.92 -21.64
N GLY A 138 -1.45 -10.65 -21.85
CA GLY A 138 -0.95 -9.87 -22.97
C GLY A 138 -1.22 -8.36 -22.87
N PRO A 139 -1.56 -7.67 -23.97
CA PRO A 139 -1.66 -6.19 -23.99
C PRO A 139 -2.71 -5.60 -23.03
N ARG A 140 -3.71 -6.40 -22.64
CA ARG A 140 -4.78 -5.97 -21.74
C ARG A 140 -4.41 -5.98 -20.26
N LEU A 141 -3.29 -6.60 -19.90
CA LEU A 141 -2.84 -6.70 -18.51
C LEU A 141 -2.55 -5.31 -17.91
N GLY A 142 -1.90 -4.43 -18.67
CA GLY A 142 -1.61 -3.07 -18.25
C GLY A 142 -2.89 -2.28 -17.92
N THR A 143 -3.90 -2.39 -18.79
CA THR A 143 -5.20 -1.73 -18.57
C THR A 143 -5.90 -2.29 -17.33
N ALA A 144 -5.94 -3.61 -17.15
CA ALA A 144 -6.57 -4.23 -16.00
C ALA A 144 -5.88 -3.80 -14.68
N ASN A 145 -4.54 -3.82 -14.65
CA ASN A 145 -3.78 -3.34 -13.48
C ASN A 145 -4.01 -1.84 -13.23
N GLY A 146 -4.12 -1.03 -14.27
CA GLY A 146 -4.44 0.40 -14.16
C GLY A 146 -5.81 0.61 -13.50
N VAL A 147 -6.84 -0.12 -13.94
CA VAL A 147 -8.21 -0.01 -13.38
C VAL A 147 -8.24 -0.38 -11.89
N VAL A 148 -7.61 -1.49 -11.49
CA VAL A 148 -7.59 -1.88 -10.06
C VAL A 148 -6.77 -0.89 -9.22
N SER A 149 -5.69 -0.33 -9.77
CA SER A 149 -4.88 0.69 -9.07
C SER A 149 -5.66 1.99 -8.85
N VAL A 150 -6.46 2.42 -9.83
CA VAL A 150 -7.39 3.56 -9.67
C VAL A 150 -8.40 3.27 -8.57
N GLY A 151 -8.92 2.04 -8.49
CA GLY A 151 -9.81 1.61 -7.40
C GLY A 151 -9.16 1.78 -6.02
N MET A 152 -7.89 1.40 -5.88
CA MET A 152 -7.12 1.56 -4.65
C MET A 152 -6.97 3.03 -4.26
N ALA A 153 -6.52 3.86 -5.21
CA ALA A 153 -6.32 5.29 -4.98
C ALA A 153 -7.64 6.01 -4.64
N LEU A 154 -8.74 5.63 -5.30
CA LEU A 154 -10.08 6.11 -4.98
C LEU A 154 -10.48 5.71 -3.54
N GLY A 155 -10.18 4.47 -3.14
CA GLY A 155 -10.42 4.02 -1.78
C GLY A 155 -9.64 4.83 -0.75
N PHE A 156 -8.37 5.14 -1.00
CA PHE A 156 -7.55 6.00 -0.14
C PHE A 156 -8.15 7.41 -0.01
N MET A 157 -8.52 8.02 -1.12
CA MET A 157 -9.13 9.35 -1.14
C MET A 157 -10.46 9.36 -0.37
N LEU A 158 -11.36 8.40 -0.66
CA LEU A 158 -12.67 8.33 0.00
C LEU A 158 -12.54 8.00 1.49
N GLY A 159 -11.62 7.11 1.89
CA GLY A 159 -11.36 6.79 3.29
C GLY A 159 -10.91 7.99 4.08
N SER A 160 -9.99 8.79 3.51
CA SER A 160 -9.52 10.03 4.12
C SER A 160 -10.60 11.10 4.21
N LEU A 161 -11.46 11.20 3.17
CA LEU A 161 -12.45 12.27 3.08
C LEU A 161 -13.68 12.00 3.94
N LEU A 162 -14.15 10.74 4.00
CA LEU A 162 -15.50 10.43 4.50
C LEU A 162 -15.51 9.82 5.91
N ALA A 163 -14.40 9.19 6.37
CA ALA A 163 -14.47 8.36 7.55
C ALA A 163 -14.81 9.13 8.83
N ALA A 164 -14.08 10.19 9.16
CA ALA A 164 -14.31 10.95 10.38
C ALA A 164 -15.40 12.03 10.21
N THR A 165 -15.50 12.61 9.00
CA THR A 165 -16.44 13.72 8.76
C THR A 165 -17.87 13.29 8.44
N VAL A 166 -18.05 12.11 7.86
CA VAL A 166 -19.37 11.61 7.43
C VAL A 166 -19.73 10.31 8.12
N LEU A 167 -18.87 9.28 8.02
CA LEU A 167 -19.24 7.94 8.46
C LEU A 167 -19.26 7.83 9.98
N SER A 168 -18.28 8.42 10.70
CA SER A 168 -18.26 8.37 12.15
C SER A 168 -19.48 9.05 12.78
N PRO A 169 -19.87 10.28 12.41
CA PRO A 169 -21.09 10.89 12.94
C PRO A 169 -22.37 10.14 12.53
N LEU A 170 -22.46 9.63 11.29
CA LEU A 170 -23.63 8.93 10.78
C LEU A 170 -23.88 7.59 11.49
N LEU A 171 -22.81 6.84 11.76
CA LEU A 171 -22.86 5.51 12.35
C LEU A 171 -22.79 5.53 13.89
N GLY A 172 -22.47 6.67 14.51
CA GLY A 172 -22.36 6.81 15.96
C GLY A 172 -20.98 6.47 16.52
N GLY A 173 -19.91 6.80 15.79
CA GLY A 173 -18.52 6.73 16.23
C GLY A 173 -17.64 5.77 15.44
N TRP A 174 -16.32 5.91 15.62
CA TRP A 174 -15.30 5.16 14.91
C TRP A 174 -15.42 3.64 15.01
N ARG A 175 -15.96 3.12 16.13
CA ARG A 175 -16.17 1.68 16.34
C ARG A 175 -17.13 1.11 15.31
N HIS A 176 -18.24 1.78 15.09
CA HIS A 176 -19.27 1.35 14.13
C HIS A 176 -18.78 1.48 12.69
N VAL A 177 -17.92 2.47 12.40
CA VAL A 177 -17.23 2.57 11.10
C VAL A 177 -16.39 1.32 10.85
N PHE A 178 -15.63 0.84 11.83
CA PHE A 178 -14.84 -0.38 11.68
C PHE A 178 -15.68 -1.65 11.58
N PHE A 179 -16.81 -1.72 12.28
CA PHE A 179 -17.76 -2.83 12.10
C PHE A 179 -18.34 -2.84 10.68
N ALA A 180 -18.72 -1.68 10.16
CA ALA A 180 -19.22 -1.56 8.79
C ALA A 180 -18.16 -2.02 7.76
N TYR A 181 -16.90 -1.60 7.90
CA TYR A 181 -15.82 -2.06 7.04
C TYR A 181 -15.56 -3.56 7.18
N GLY A 182 -15.64 -4.08 8.40
CA GLY A 182 -15.55 -5.51 8.66
C GLY A 182 -16.62 -6.29 7.92
N ALA A 183 -17.88 -5.85 8.01
CA ALA A 183 -19.02 -6.47 7.33
C ALA A 183 -18.86 -6.44 5.80
N VAL A 184 -18.40 -5.30 5.24
CA VAL A 184 -18.09 -5.19 3.80
C VAL A 184 -17.00 -6.18 3.40
N ALA A 185 -15.91 -6.29 4.16
CA ALA A 185 -14.83 -7.21 3.84
C ALA A 185 -15.29 -8.70 3.91
N LEU A 186 -16.16 -9.05 4.87
CA LEU A 186 -16.78 -10.38 4.96
C LEU A 186 -17.68 -10.66 3.72
N LEU A 187 -18.45 -9.67 3.28
CA LEU A 187 -19.22 -9.80 2.04
C LEU A 187 -18.31 -10.07 0.84
N PHE A 188 -17.20 -9.34 0.71
CA PHE A 188 -16.23 -9.58 -0.37
C PHE A 188 -15.55 -10.94 -0.25
N SER A 189 -15.31 -11.45 0.96
CA SER A 189 -14.85 -12.82 1.16
C SER A 189 -15.82 -13.82 0.56
N LEU A 190 -17.14 -13.67 0.77
CA LEU A 190 -18.15 -14.52 0.17
C LEU A 190 -18.20 -14.37 -1.35
N LEU A 191 -18.09 -13.15 -1.89
CA LEU A 191 -18.07 -12.93 -3.35
C LEU A 191 -16.87 -13.61 -4.00
N TRP A 192 -15.68 -13.56 -3.38
CA TRP A 192 -14.51 -14.31 -3.87
C TRP A 192 -14.69 -15.82 -3.72
N TRP A 193 -15.31 -16.28 -2.64
CA TRP A 193 -15.60 -17.71 -2.43
C TRP A 193 -16.48 -18.29 -3.54
N PHE A 194 -17.50 -17.55 -3.98
CA PHE A 194 -18.40 -17.97 -5.06
C PHE A 194 -17.88 -17.62 -6.45
N SER A 195 -16.76 -16.93 -6.59
CA SER A 195 -16.18 -16.65 -7.90
C SER A 195 -15.62 -17.93 -8.55
N GLN A 196 -15.55 -17.96 -9.88
CA GLN A 196 -14.97 -19.10 -10.60
C GLN A 196 -13.46 -19.00 -10.64
N GLU A 197 -12.79 -20.12 -10.48
CA GLU A 197 -11.36 -20.25 -10.70
C GLU A 197 -11.11 -20.54 -12.18
N LYS A 198 -10.29 -19.73 -12.83
CA LYS A 198 -9.88 -20.04 -14.19
C LYS A 198 -8.82 -21.14 -14.11
N VAL A 199 -9.17 -22.33 -14.60
CA VAL A 199 -8.19 -23.40 -14.78
C VAL A 199 -7.22 -22.92 -15.87
N VAL A 200 -5.99 -22.64 -15.48
CA VAL A 200 -4.91 -22.43 -16.43
C VAL A 200 -4.50 -23.85 -16.86
N ASP A 201 -4.76 -24.19 -18.10
CA ASP A 201 -4.21 -25.44 -18.65
C ASP A 201 -2.69 -25.33 -18.61
N ASP A 202 -2.10 -26.06 -17.67
CA ASP A 202 -0.65 -26.13 -17.42
C ASP A 202 0.14 -26.83 -18.55
N ALA A 203 -0.48 -27.04 -19.70
CA ALA A 203 0.16 -27.72 -20.83
C ALA A 203 1.36 -26.98 -21.45
N GLY A 204 1.72 -25.80 -20.95
CA GLY A 204 2.85 -25.02 -21.47
C GLY A 204 3.76 -24.37 -20.43
N ALA A 205 3.45 -24.44 -19.14
CA ALA A 205 4.17 -23.68 -18.10
C ALA A 205 5.19 -24.49 -17.27
N HIS A 206 5.28 -25.81 -17.46
CA HIS A 206 6.35 -26.64 -16.90
C HIS A 206 7.62 -26.62 -17.78
N THR A 207 8.05 -25.47 -18.24
CA THR A 207 9.49 -25.32 -18.45
C THR A 207 10.10 -25.33 -17.06
N SER A 208 10.76 -26.43 -16.78
CA SER A 208 11.54 -26.74 -15.59
C SER A 208 12.45 -25.57 -15.17
N SER A 209 11.88 -24.53 -14.55
CA SER A 209 12.67 -23.69 -13.69
C SER A 209 12.95 -24.55 -12.46
N GLN A 210 14.16 -25.12 -12.41
CA GLN A 210 14.72 -25.65 -11.16
C GLN A 210 14.34 -24.68 -10.06
N SER A 211 13.48 -25.13 -9.14
CA SER A 211 13.01 -24.32 -8.03
C SER A 211 14.25 -23.97 -7.19
N LEU A 212 14.78 -22.77 -7.44
CA LEU A 212 15.84 -22.25 -6.57
C LEU A 212 15.29 -22.25 -5.15
N SER A 213 16.05 -22.79 -4.21
CA SER A 213 15.67 -22.61 -2.83
C SER A 213 15.56 -21.10 -2.54
N LEU A 214 14.50 -20.68 -1.87
CA LEU A 214 14.26 -19.27 -1.49
C LEU A 214 15.52 -18.67 -0.84
N GLN A 215 16.21 -19.48 -0.02
CA GLN A 215 17.46 -19.08 0.63
C GLN A 215 18.57 -18.75 -0.38
N ALA A 216 18.74 -19.55 -1.44
CA ALA A 216 19.73 -19.29 -2.46
C ALA A 216 19.40 -18.02 -3.26
N ALA A 217 18.13 -17.81 -3.59
CA ALA A 217 17.66 -16.61 -4.28
C ALA A 217 17.88 -15.36 -3.42
N LEU A 218 17.50 -15.39 -2.15
CA LEU A 218 17.73 -14.28 -1.20
C LEU A 218 19.20 -13.99 -1.03
N ARG A 219 20.04 -15.03 -0.90
CA ARG A 219 21.50 -14.86 -0.81
C ARG A 219 22.10 -14.22 -2.05
N HIS A 220 21.60 -14.57 -3.23
CA HIS A 220 22.04 -13.95 -4.49
C HIS A 220 21.66 -12.46 -4.52
N VAL A 221 20.38 -12.13 -4.29
CA VAL A 221 19.87 -10.74 -4.29
C VAL A 221 20.59 -9.89 -3.24
N ALA A 222 20.78 -10.41 -2.02
CA ALA A 222 21.47 -9.72 -0.93
C ALA A 222 22.95 -9.43 -1.22
N ARG A 223 23.56 -10.10 -2.21
CA ARG A 223 24.95 -9.83 -2.65
C ARG A 223 25.03 -8.71 -3.69
N LEU A 224 23.91 -8.23 -4.23
CA LEU A 224 23.87 -7.19 -5.25
C LEU A 224 23.88 -5.80 -4.59
N PRO A 225 24.96 -5.01 -4.67
CA PRO A 225 25.07 -3.72 -3.98
C PRO A 225 24.01 -2.71 -4.45
N ASN A 226 23.63 -2.76 -5.73
CA ASN A 226 22.62 -1.85 -6.27
C ASN A 226 21.19 -2.12 -5.74
N VAL A 227 20.89 -3.37 -5.36
CA VAL A 227 19.63 -3.70 -4.69
C VAL A 227 19.57 -3.03 -3.31
N TRP A 228 20.65 -3.10 -2.53
CA TRP A 228 20.74 -2.40 -1.25
C TRP A 228 20.63 -0.88 -1.39
N ARG A 229 21.39 -0.30 -2.34
CA ARG A 229 21.36 1.16 -2.57
C ARG A 229 19.97 1.65 -2.92
N LEU A 230 19.30 0.96 -3.86
CA LEU A 230 17.92 1.28 -4.24
C LEU A 230 16.97 1.10 -3.04
N SER A 231 17.05 -0.03 -2.32
CA SER A 231 16.16 -0.33 -1.21
C SER A 231 16.31 0.67 -0.05
N LEU A 232 17.54 1.05 0.30
CA LEU A 232 17.80 2.02 1.37
C LEU A 232 17.39 3.44 0.97
N ALA A 233 17.63 3.84 -0.28
CA ALA A 233 17.13 5.13 -0.78
C ALA A 233 15.60 5.18 -0.75
N THR A 234 14.94 4.11 -1.21
CA THR A 234 13.48 3.99 -1.20
C THR A 234 12.92 3.95 0.22
N LEU A 235 13.59 3.28 1.17
CA LEU A 235 13.20 3.25 2.59
C LEU A 235 13.05 4.66 3.14
N GLY A 236 14.01 5.57 2.89
CA GLY A 236 13.96 6.94 3.41
C GLY A 236 12.72 7.70 2.93
N VAL A 237 12.43 7.63 1.63
CA VAL A 237 11.25 8.30 1.04
C VAL A 237 9.93 7.67 1.51
N THR A 238 9.87 6.34 1.55
CA THR A 238 8.66 5.62 1.98
C THR A 238 8.38 5.82 3.46
N ALA A 239 9.42 5.83 4.30
CA ALA A 239 9.32 6.15 5.71
C ALA A 239 8.78 7.56 5.95
N CYS A 240 9.25 8.55 5.16
CA CYS A 240 8.74 9.92 5.17
C CYS A 240 7.25 9.97 4.84
N ILE A 241 6.85 9.38 3.70
CA ILE A 241 5.45 9.36 3.27
C ILE A 241 4.57 8.66 4.31
N ASN A 242 5.00 7.52 4.85
CA ASN A 242 4.21 6.77 5.82
C ASN A 242 4.01 7.54 7.13
N GLY A 243 5.06 8.21 7.62
CA GLY A 243 4.96 9.10 8.78
C GLY A 243 3.99 10.25 8.53
N LEU A 244 4.14 10.94 7.41
CA LEU A 244 3.24 12.02 7.00
C LEU A 244 1.78 11.58 7.00
N LEU A 245 1.45 10.46 6.33
CA LEU A 245 0.08 9.98 6.19
C LEU A 245 -0.59 9.68 7.54
N GLY A 246 0.16 9.13 8.50
CA GLY A 246 -0.36 8.80 9.82
C GLY A 246 -0.55 10.01 10.74
N TYR A 247 0.21 11.08 10.54
CA TYR A 247 0.24 12.22 11.45
C TYR A 247 -0.46 13.48 10.93
N LEU A 248 -0.52 13.67 9.62
CA LEU A 248 -1.02 14.92 9.01
C LEU A 248 -2.41 15.34 9.50
N PRO A 249 -3.44 14.47 9.59
CA PRO A 249 -4.75 14.88 10.08
C PRO A 249 -4.72 15.34 11.54
N LEU A 250 -3.97 14.65 12.40
CA LEU A 250 -3.80 15.02 13.81
C LEU A 250 -3.12 16.40 13.93
N TYR A 251 -1.99 16.57 13.22
CA TYR A 251 -1.26 17.84 13.20
C TYR A 251 -2.15 19.03 12.80
N LEU A 252 -2.96 18.87 11.75
CA LEU A 252 -3.83 19.95 11.29
C LEU A 252 -4.95 20.26 12.28
N ARG A 253 -5.49 19.25 12.97
CA ARG A 253 -6.46 19.44 14.04
C ARG A 253 -5.84 20.15 15.25
N ASP A 254 -4.62 19.78 15.64
CA ASP A 254 -3.88 20.46 16.71
C ASP A 254 -3.57 21.93 16.38
N LEU A 255 -3.46 22.27 15.07
CA LEU A 255 -3.37 23.66 14.59
C LEU A 255 -4.73 24.39 14.56
N GLY A 256 -5.82 23.74 15.00
CA GLY A 256 -7.16 24.31 15.02
C GLY A 256 -7.90 24.28 13.68
N TRP A 257 -7.46 23.45 12.73
CA TRP A 257 -8.21 23.29 11.48
C TRP A 257 -9.52 22.55 11.70
N PRO A 258 -10.59 22.92 10.99
CA PRO A 258 -11.82 22.12 10.96
C PRO A 258 -11.51 20.69 10.48
N ALA A 259 -12.15 19.69 11.11
CA ALA A 259 -11.94 18.29 10.79
C ALA A 259 -12.06 17.99 9.28
N ALA A 260 -13.08 18.55 8.62
CA ALA A 260 -13.28 18.38 7.18
C ALA A 260 -12.10 18.91 6.33
N SER A 261 -11.45 19.99 6.76
CA SER A 261 -10.29 20.54 6.06
C SER A 261 -9.03 19.73 6.32
N ALA A 262 -8.83 19.26 7.56
CA ALA A 262 -7.72 18.41 7.94
C ALA A 262 -7.76 17.06 7.17
N ASP A 263 -8.92 16.44 7.14
CA ASP A 263 -9.16 15.18 6.41
C ASP A 263 -9.11 15.40 4.90
N GLY A 264 -9.65 16.52 4.43
CA GLY A 264 -9.58 16.98 3.04
C GLY A 264 -8.13 17.15 2.54
N ALA A 265 -7.21 17.59 3.39
CA ALA A 265 -5.79 17.70 3.01
C ALA A 265 -5.18 16.32 2.71
N LEU A 266 -5.48 15.31 3.53
CA LEU A 266 -5.04 13.93 3.27
C LEU A 266 -5.72 13.35 2.02
N ALA A 267 -7.02 13.63 1.83
CA ALA A 267 -7.74 13.23 0.62
C ALA A 267 -7.16 13.87 -0.65
N ALA A 268 -6.79 15.16 -0.59
CA ALA A 268 -6.16 15.87 -1.70
C ALA A 268 -4.78 15.31 -2.05
N PHE A 269 -3.99 14.90 -1.04
CA PHE A 269 -2.73 14.16 -1.25
C PHE A 269 -2.97 12.91 -2.11
N HIS A 270 -3.99 12.11 -1.81
CA HIS A 270 -4.31 10.92 -2.59
C HIS A 270 -4.93 11.24 -3.96
N ALA A 271 -5.76 12.26 -4.04
CA ALA A 271 -6.37 12.69 -5.30
C ALA A 271 -5.31 13.14 -6.33
N VAL A 272 -4.35 13.98 -5.91
CA VAL A 272 -3.29 14.44 -6.82
C VAL A 272 -2.37 13.28 -7.22
N SER A 273 -2.08 12.36 -6.29
CA SER A 273 -1.30 11.14 -6.58
C SER A 273 -1.97 10.28 -7.65
N MET A 274 -3.28 10.04 -7.51
CA MET A 274 -4.07 9.27 -8.46
C MET A 274 -4.04 9.88 -9.86
N VAL A 275 -4.24 11.19 -9.98
CA VAL A 275 -4.23 11.89 -11.27
C VAL A 275 -2.84 11.89 -11.91
N ALA A 276 -1.79 12.05 -11.11
CA ALA A 276 -0.41 12.14 -11.58
C ALA A 276 0.23 10.78 -11.89
N ALA A 277 -0.30 9.66 -11.38
CA ALA A 277 0.31 8.33 -11.50
C ALA A 277 0.55 7.92 -12.96
N ILE A 278 -0.47 8.09 -13.84
CA ILE A 278 -0.36 7.73 -15.26
C ILE A 278 0.62 8.64 -16.01
N PRO A 279 0.49 9.98 -15.93
CA PRO A 279 1.47 10.88 -16.54
C PRO A 279 2.92 10.61 -16.14
N ILE A 280 3.17 10.37 -14.84
CA ILE A 280 4.52 10.09 -14.33
C ILE A 280 5.06 8.78 -14.91
N ALA A 281 4.24 7.72 -14.96
CA ALA A 281 4.65 6.44 -15.54
C ALA A 281 5.01 6.59 -17.03
N LEU A 282 4.15 7.25 -17.82
CA LEU A 282 4.40 7.50 -19.25
C LEU A 282 5.64 8.36 -19.47
N PHE A 283 5.87 9.35 -18.62
CA PHE A 283 7.05 10.20 -18.68
C PHE A 283 8.33 9.40 -18.37
N SER A 284 8.24 8.50 -17.39
CA SER A 284 9.33 7.58 -17.03
C SER A 284 9.74 6.68 -18.20
N ASP A 285 8.76 6.13 -18.92
CA ASP A 285 9.04 5.27 -20.07
C ASP A 285 9.69 6.02 -21.24
N ARG A 286 9.35 7.31 -21.42
CA ARG A 286 9.93 8.16 -22.47
C ARG A 286 11.38 8.57 -22.18
N LEU A 287 11.69 8.86 -20.91
CA LEU A 287 13.03 9.31 -20.52
C LEU A 287 14.05 8.17 -20.48
N GLY A 288 13.62 6.92 -20.31
CA GLY A 288 14.49 5.75 -20.25
C GLY A 288 15.39 5.69 -19.01
N THR A 289 15.30 6.67 -18.08
CA THR A 289 16.10 6.73 -16.86
C THR A 289 15.18 6.65 -15.63
N ARG A 290 15.15 5.49 -14.98
CA ARG A 290 14.29 5.29 -13.78
C ARG A 290 14.80 6.10 -12.58
N THR A 291 16.10 6.07 -12.33
CA THR A 291 16.72 6.76 -11.19
C THR A 291 16.60 8.28 -11.27
N GLY A 292 16.60 8.86 -12.46
CA GLY A 292 16.38 10.29 -12.65
C GLY A 292 15.03 10.76 -12.09
N ILE A 293 13.96 10.00 -12.38
CA ILE A 293 12.61 10.33 -11.91
C ILE A 293 12.48 10.05 -10.40
N LEU A 294 13.09 8.98 -9.89
CA LEU A 294 13.11 8.69 -8.45
C LEU A 294 13.81 9.80 -7.66
N LYS A 295 14.88 10.41 -8.21
CA LYS A 295 15.52 11.60 -7.60
C LYS A 295 14.57 12.79 -7.54
N VAL A 296 13.91 13.12 -8.64
CA VAL A 296 12.94 14.23 -8.69
C VAL A 296 11.79 13.97 -7.72
N ALA A 297 11.26 12.75 -7.69
CA ALA A 297 10.19 12.36 -6.78
C ALA A 297 10.61 12.49 -5.31
N ALA A 298 11.81 11.98 -4.96
CA ALA A 298 12.35 12.09 -3.61
C ALA A 298 12.57 13.57 -3.20
N LEU A 299 13.03 14.41 -4.12
CA LEU A 299 13.20 15.84 -3.87
C LEU A 299 11.87 16.54 -3.62
N LEU A 300 10.83 16.25 -4.45
CA LEU A 300 9.50 16.82 -4.27
C LEU A 300 8.88 16.41 -2.92
N VAL A 301 9.03 15.15 -2.52
CA VAL A 301 8.58 14.68 -1.18
C VAL A 301 9.36 15.41 -0.08
N THR A 302 10.69 15.51 -0.20
CA THR A 302 11.53 16.19 0.79
C THR A 302 11.12 17.65 0.95
N ILE A 303 10.93 18.38 -0.15
CA ILE A 303 10.51 19.78 -0.11
C ILE A 303 9.09 19.90 0.42
N GLY A 304 8.13 19.11 -0.11
CA GLY A 304 6.74 19.18 0.29
C GLY A 304 6.54 18.91 1.78
N VAL A 305 7.18 17.85 2.32
CA VAL A 305 7.10 17.55 3.76
C VAL A 305 7.92 18.53 4.58
N GLY A 306 9.09 18.96 4.11
CA GLY A 306 9.91 19.96 4.76
C GLY A 306 9.21 21.32 4.89
N LEU A 307 8.45 21.74 3.90
CA LEU A 307 7.66 22.98 3.97
C LEU A 307 6.63 22.97 5.10
N LEU A 308 6.06 21.80 5.46
CA LEU A 308 5.11 21.69 6.57
C LEU A 308 5.70 22.12 7.92
N THR A 309 7.02 22.26 8.03
CA THR A 309 7.69 22.74 9.23
C THR A 309 7.60 24.27 9.40
N VAL A 310 7.42 25.01 8.31
CA VAL A 310 7.52 26.48 8.30
C VAL A 310 6.27 27.18 7.73
N VAL A 311 5.46 26.47 6.92
CA VAL A 311 4.26 27.06 6.31
C VAL A 311 3.06 26.95 7.23
N HIS A 312 2.17 27.95 7.15
CA HIS A 312 0.94 28.01 7.92
C HIS A 312 -0.26 28.38 7.04
N GLY A 313 -1.46 28.14 7.53
CA GLY A 313 -2.71 28.49 6.86
C GLY A 313 -2.83 27.81 5.48
N SER A 314 -3.26 28.55 4.47
CA SER A 314 -3.53 28.02 3.13
C SER A 314 -2.28 27.48 2.39
N LEU A 315 -1.06 27.88 2.81
CA LEU A 315 0.19 27.41 2.20
C LEU A 315 0.48 25.92 2.52
N ILE A 316 -0.22 25.32 3.46
CA ILE A 316 -0.13 23.88 3.75
C ILE A 316 -0.65 23.07 2.55
N TRP A 317 -1.67 23.54 1.83
CA TRP A 317 -2.20 22.82 0.68
C TRP A 317 -1.17 22.56 -0.43
N PRO A 318 -0.44 23.58 -0.96
CA PRO A 318 0.61 23.33 -1.94
C PRO A 318 1.70 22.38 -1.44
N ALA A 319 2.09 22.46 -0.16
CA ALA A 319 3.09 21.57 0.42
C ALA A 319 2.61 20.10 0.43
N VAL A 320 1.38 19.86 0.83
CA VAL A 320 0.75 18.53 0.83
C VAL A 320 0.60 18.00 -0.60
N LEU A 321 0.12 18.82 -1.53
CA LEU A 321 -0.02 18.42 -2.94
C LEU A 321 1.33 18.10 -3.57
N MET A 322 2.37 18.87 -3.29
CA MET A 322 3.74 18.61 -3.77
C MET A 322 4.27 17.25 -3.27
N ALA A 323 4.06 16.93 -1.99
CA ALA A 323 4.45 15.64 -1.44
C ALA A 323 3.62 14.48 -2.02
N GLY A 324 2.33 14.73 -2.34
CA GLY A 324 1.40 13.72 -2.83
C GLY A 324 1.58 13.36 -4.30
N VAL A 325 1.91 14.33 -5.14
CA VAL A 325 1.87 14.18 -6.62
C VAL A 325 2.67 12.98 -7.15
N VAL A 326 3.75 12.60 -6.50
CA VAL A 326 4.67 11.54 -6.96
C VAL A 326 4.41 10.17 -6.33
N ARG A 327 3.60 10.06 -5.29
CA ARG A 327 3.53 8.87 -4.44
C ARG A 327 3.25 7.57 -5.19
N ASP A 328 2.21 7.51 -6.02
CA ASP A 328 1.81 6.27 -6.70
C ASP A 328 2.70 5.99 -7.92
N GLY A 329 3.07 7.02 -8.68
CA GLY A 329 4.03 6.91 -9.77
C GLY A 329 5.43 6.48 -9.29
N TYR A 330 5.87 7.03 -8.17
CA TYR A 330 7.14 6.65 -7.52
C TYR A 330 7.19 5.16 -7.18
N MET A 331 6.11 4.61 -6.63
CA MET A 331 6.05 3.20 -6.25
C MET A 331 6.14 2.28 -7.48
N ALA A 332 5.42 2.60 -8.55
CA ALA A 332 5.45 1.83 -9.79
C ALA A 332 6.86 1.84 -10.42
N ILE A 333 7.50 3.01 -10.47
CA ILE A 333 8.85 3.16 -11.03
C ILE A 333 9.88 2.42 -10.18
N THR A 334 9.77 2.47 -8.85
CA THR A 334 10.68 1.76 -7.95
C THR A 334 10.60 0.24 -8.14
N MET A 335 9.40 -0.31 -8.31
CA MET A 335 9.22 -1.75 -8.59
C MET A 335 9.83 -2.15 -9.93
N THR A 336 9.72 -1.31 -10.95
CA THR A 336 10.37 -1.55 -12.25
C THR A 336 11.90 -1.44 -12.12
N ALA A 337 12.38 -0.42 -11.45
CA ALA A 337 13.82 -0.18 -11.30
C ALA A 337 14.54 -1.34 -10.60
N VAL A 338 13.94 -1.95 -9.56
CA VAL A 338 14.57 -3.10 -8.87
C VAL A 338 14.70 -4.32 -9.78
N MET A 339 13.74 -4.53 -10.69
CA MET A 339 13.75 -5.64 -11.64
C MET A 339 14.77 -5.45 -12.76
N GLU A 340 15.07 -4.22 -13.12
CA GLU A 340 16.02 -3.85 -14.18
C GLU A 340 17.49 -3.83 -13.69
N ILE A 341 17.75 -4.01 -12.38
CA ILE A 341 19.12 -4.07 -11.84
C ILE A 341 19.89 -5.23 -12.46
N LYS A 342 21.11 -4.94 -12.93
CA LYS A 342 22.04 -5.97 -13.45
C LYS A 342 22.29 -7.06 -12.42
N GLY A 343 22.06 -8.32 -12.85
CA GLY A 343 22.18 -9.50 -11.97
C GLY A 343 20.87 -9.95 -11.32
N VAL A 344 19.79 -9.20 -11.39
CA VAL A 344 18.44 -9.61 -10.98
C VAL A 344 17.79 -10.46 -12.07
N GLY A 345 17.55 -9.90 -13.25
CA GLY A 345 16.91 -10.60 -14.36
C GLY A 345 15.53 -11.19 -13.99
N ALA A 346 14.87 -11.81 -14.96
CA ALA A 346 13.53 -12.41 -14.74
C ALA A 346 13.51 -13.49 -13.64
N ARG A 347 14.62 -14.21 -13.46
CA ARG A 347 14.75 -15.31 -12.50
C ARG A 347 14.66 -14.87 -11.03
N TYR A 348 15.17 -13.68 -10.71
CA TYR A 348 15.23 -13.17 -9.34
C TYR A 348 14.33 -11.95 -9.12
N ALA A 349 13.55 -11.52 -10.12
CA ALA A 349 12.72 -10.32 -10.07
C ALA A 349 11.76 -10.32 -8.87
N GLY A 350 11.06 -11.42 -8.63
CA GLY A 350 10.16 -11.55 -7.49
C GLY A 350 10.88 -11.47 -6.14
N THR A 351 12.06 -12.13 -6.02
CA THR A 351 12.87 -12.08 -4.79
C THR A 351 13.43 -10.69 -4.54
N ALA A 352 13.88 -9.98 -5.59
CA ALA A 352 14.39 -8.62 -5.48
C ALA A 352 13.28 -7.62 -5.09
N ALA A 353 12.08 -7.76 -5.67
CA ALA A 353 10.92 -6.96 -5.26
C ALA A 353 10.50 -7.25 -3.80
N GLY A 354 10.47 -8.53 -3.40
CA GLY A 354 10.19 -8.91 -2.01
C GLY A 354 11.24 -8.37 -1.03
N PHE A 355 12.52 -8.40 -1.39
CA PHE A 355 13.60 -7.81 -0.61
C PHE A 355 13.45 -6.30 -0.45
N LEU A 356 13.14 -5.59 -1.54
CA LEU A 356 12.85 -4.15 -1.52
C LEU A 356 11.68 -3.84 -0.57
N ILE A 357 10.55 -4.57 -0.69
CA ILE A 357 9.37 -4.39 0.15
C ILE A 357 9.72 -4.63 1.63
N ALA A 358 10.53 -5.65 1.93
CA ALA A 358 10.95 -5.95 3.29
C ALA A 358 11.76 -4.79 3.91
N ILE A 359 12.72 -4.23 3.17
CA ILE A 359 13.50 -3.08 3.63
C ILE A 359 12.62 -1.83 3.81
N MET A 360 11.72 -1.54 2.86
CA MET A 360 10.76 -0.44 2.98
C MET A 360 9.84 -0.63 4.19
N GLY A 361 9.41 -1.88 4.46
CA GLY A 361 8.58 -2.22 5.60
C GLY A 361 9.21 -1.85 6.94
N ILE A 362 10.53 -1.94 7.09
CA ILE A 362 11.24 -1.49 8.30
C ILE A 362 11.00 0.01 8.52
N GLY A 363 11.12 0.81 7.46
CA GLY A 363 10.81 2.24 7.51
C GLY A 363 9.36 2.52 7.87
N ALA A 364 8.43 1.76 7.28
CA ALA A 364 6.99 1.90 7.54
C ALA A 364 6.61 1.57 9.00
N VAL A 365 7.28 0.59 9.63
CA VAL A 365 7.08 0.23 11.04
C VAL A 365 7.63 1.28 11.99
N LEU A 366 8.88 1.72 11.77
CA LEU A 366 9.62 2.51 12.76
C LEU A 366 9.42 4.03 12.60
N SER A 367 9.20 4.50 11.39
CA SER A 367 9.12 5.94 11.11
C SER A 367 7.96 6.65 11.83
N PRO A 368 6.71 6.12 11.87
CA PRO A 368 5.63 6.81 12.54
C PRO A 368 5.84 6.95 14.06
N PRO A 369 6.15 5.89 14.84
CA PRO A 369 6.32 6.07 16.28
C PRO A 369 7.53 6.94 16.63
N VAL A 370 8.64 6.84 15.90
CA VAL A 370 9.82 7.68 16.10
C VAL A 370 9.51 9.14 15.75
N GLY A 371 8.89 9.39 14.60
CA GLY A 371 8.48 10.74 14.21
C GLY A 371 7.51 11.35 15.23
N ASN A 372 6.47 10.61 15.61
CA ASN A 372 5.47 11.08 16.57
C ASN A 372 6.06 11.38 17.95
N SER A 373 7.13 10.69 18.39
CA SER A 373 7.81 10.99 19.65
C SER A 373 8.45 12.38 19.65
N LEU A 374 8.84 12.87 18.48
CA LEU A 374 9.45 14.19 18.32
C LEU A 374 8.44 15.34 18.43
N ALA A 375 7.14 15.06 18.37
CA ALA A 375 6.10 16.06 18.61
C ALA A 375 6.17 16.67 20.01
N ALA A 376 6.81 15.99 20.98
CA ALA A 376 7.10 16.53 22.30
C ALA A 376 7.99 17.80 22.27
N PHE A 377 8.79 17.98 21.21
CA PHE A 377 9.63 19.16 21.00
C PHE A 377 8.94 20.25 20.15
N GLY A 378 7.77 19.97 19.61
CA GLY A 378 6.97 20.87 18.78
C GLY A 378 6.18 20.11 17.72
N LEU A 379 4.94 20.53 17.44
CA LEU A 379 4.01 19.83 16.55
C LEU A 379 4.56 19.62 15.13
N SER A 380 5.41 20.51 14.64
CA SER A 380 6.00 20.41 13.29
C SER A 380 7.33 19.65 13.26
N VAL A 381 7.96 19.34 14.40
CA VAL A 381 9.27 18.64 14.46
C VAL A 381 9.25 17.26 13.81
N PRO A 382 8.17 16.46 13.89
CA PRO A 382 8.07 15.21 13.15
C PRO A 382 8.35 15.36 11.64
N PHE A 383 7.90 16.43 11.01
CA PHE A 383 8.12 16.67 9.59
C PHE A 383 9.59 16.96 9.26
N VAL A 384 10.35 17.59 10.19
CA VAL A 384 11.81 17.75 10.02
C VAL A 384 12.50 16.39 9.94
N PHE A 385 12.15 15.48 10.82
CA PHE A 385 12.68 14.12 10.84
C PHE A 385 12.32 13.38 9.56
N TRP A 386 11.06 13.39 9.14
CA TRP A 386 10.62 12.70 7.94
C TRP A 386 11.21 13.30 6.66
N ALA A 387 11.27 14.62 6.55
CA ALA A 387 11.95 15.29 5.44
C ALA A 387 13.45 14.94 5.40
N GLY A 388 14.08 14.83 6.57
CA GLY A 388 15.46 14.37 6.68
C GLY A 388 15.65 12.93 6.15
N LEU A 389 14.73 12.01 6.48
CA LEU A 389 14.75 10.65 5.92
C LEU A 389 14.58 10.65 4.40
N ALA A 390 13.66 11.46 3.86
CA ALA A 390 13.48 11.57 2.41
C ALA A 390 14.70 12.21 1.72
N LEU A 391 15.36 13.18 2.37
CA LEU A 391 16.61 13.80 1.88
C LEU A 391 17.75 12.78 1.82
N VAL A 392 17.90 11.94 2.84
CA VAL A 392 18.86 10.82 2.84
C VAL A 392 18.53 9.86 1.69
N GLY A 393 17.24 9.55 1.48
CA GLY A 393 16.79 8.75 0.35
C GLY A 393 17.15 9.39 -1.01
N PHE A 394 16.90 10.70 -1.16
CA PHE A 394 17.30 11.46 -2.35
C PHE A 394 18.79 11.34 -2.63
N GLY A 395 19.64 11.57 -1.60
CA GLY A 395 21.09 11.37 -1.71
C GLY A 395 21.48 9.93 -2.06
N GLY A 396 20.78 8.96 -1.51
CA GLY A 396 20.99 7.54 -1.80
C GLY A 396 20.77 7.16 -3.27
N TYR A 397 19.82 7.81 -3.98
CA TYR A 397 19.61 7.56 -5.41
C TYR A 397 20.80 7.97 -6.30
N TRP A 398 21.69 8.84 -5.86
CA TRP A 398 22.91 9.17 -6.60
C TRP A 398 23.95 8.03 -6.56
N LEU A 399 23.81 7.12 -5.60
CA LEU A 399 24.69 5.94 -5.47
C LEU A 399 24.17 4.76 -6.29
N VAL A 400 22.93 4.78 -6.76
CA VAL A 400 22.34 3.72 -7.61
C VAL A 400 22.91 3.87 -9.02
N ARG A 401 23.51 2.80 -9.53
CA ARG A 401 24.07 2.75 -10.90
C ARG A 401 23.08 2.02 -11.81
N GLU A 402 22.68 2.66 -12.89
CA GLU A 402 21.89 2.06 -13.98
C GLU A 402 22.71 1.07 -14.82
#